data_4644d24641a32427c8aadd556b9d15f0
#
_entry.id   4644d24641a32427c8aadd556b9d15f0
#
_cell.length_a   1.000
_cell.length_b   1.000
_cell.length_c   1.000
_cell.angle_alpha   90.00
_cell.angle_beta   90.00
_cell.angle_gamma   90.00
#
_symmetry.space_group_name_H-M   'P 1'
#
loop_
_entity.id
_entity.type
_entity.pdbx_description
1 polymer ?
#
loop_
_entity_poly.entity_id
_entity_poly.type
_entity_poly.pdbx_seq_one_letter_code
_entity_poly.pdbx_strand_id
1 'polypeptide(L)'
;ALPISEKSSFLETSYLLMYGELPTKEKKLEFVNSITMHTMLNEQISNFYRGFKDNAHPMAILCGVVGAMAAFYHDSTDINNADERKIASYRLIAKMPTIAAMAYKFSIGQPFVYPNNSLNYSENFLNMVFSVPAEKYEINPIFADALDKILILHADHEQNASTSTVRLAGSSGA
;
A
#
# COMPACT_ATOMS: atom_id res chain seq x y z
N ALA A 1 -6.78 -19.69 -5.79
CA ALA A 1 -5.86 -18.56 -6.09
C ALA A 1 -5.66 -18.35 -7.60
N LEU A 2 -5.30 -19.40 -8.38
CA LEU A 2 -5.01 -19.27 -9.83
C LEU A 2 -6.11 -18.57 -10.66
N PRO A 3 -7.41 -18.91 -10.54
CA PRO A 3 -8.44 -18.24 -11.35
C PRO A 3 -8.59 -16.73 -11.02
N ILE A 4 -8.28 -16.33 -9.78
CA ILE A 4 -8.34 -14.93 -9.37
C ILE A 4 -7.14 -14.17 -9.94
N SER A 5 -5.93 -14.74 -9.86
CA SER A 5 -4.73 -14.09 -10.37
C SER A 5 -4.73 -13.88 -11.89
N GLU A 6 -5.49 -14.69 -12.62
CA GLU A 6 -5.60 -14.57 -14.09
C GLU A 6 -6.64 -13.53 -14.53
N LYS A 7 -7.68 -13.29 -13.74
CA LYS A 7 -8.87 -12.53 -14.15
C LYS A 7 -9.17 -11.29 -13.34
N SER A 8 -8.55 -11.15 -12.18
CA SER A 8 -8.78 -10.04 -11.24
C SER A 8 -7.54 -9.16 -11.10
N SER A 9 -7.72 -7.99 -10.49
CA SER A 9 -6.62 -7.12 -10.08
C SER A 9 -6.35 -7.26 -8.59
N PHE A 10 -5.19 -6.76 -8.13
CA PHE A 10 -4.85 -6.75 -6.71
C PHE A 10 -5.89 -5.98 -5.87
N LEU A 11 -6.43 -4.87 -6.37
CA LEU A 11 -7.46 -4.13 -5.65
C LEU A 11 -8.79 -4.88 -5.57
N GLU A 12 -9.17 -5.67 -6.58
CA GLU A 12 -10.34 -6.56 -6.47
C GLU A 12 -10.12 -7.65 -5.42
N THR A 13 -8.92 -8.19 -5.36
CA THR A 13 -8.53 -9.17 -4.31
C THR A 13 -8.54 -8.52 -2.92
N SER A 14 -8.04 -7.30 -2.80
CA SER A 14 -8.10 -6.53 -1.55
C SER A 14 -9.55 -6.29 -1.11
N TYR A 15 -10.43 -5.94 -2.04
CA TYR A 15 -11.85 -5.81 -1.76
C TYR A 15 -12.46 -7.13 -1.27
N LEU A 16 -12.16 -8.24 -1.96
CA LEU A 16 -12.64 -9.58 -1.57
C LEU A 16 -12.19 -9.94 -0.15
N LEU A 17 -10.94 -9.67 0.21
CA LEU A 17 -10.43 -9.96 1.56
C LEU A 17 -11.07 -9.08 2.64
N MET A 18 -11.42 -7.83 2.30
CA MET A 18 -12.06 -6.91 3.25
C MET A 18 -13.55 -7.19 3.46
N TYR A 19 -14.26 -7.60 2.41
CA TYR A 19 -15.73 -7.67 2.40
C TYR A 19 -16.29 -9.08 2.24
N GLY A 20 -15.44 -10.07 1.92
CA GLY A 20 -15.85 -11.47 1.78
C GLY A 20 -16.55 -11.80 0.46
N GLU A 21 -16.69 -10.83 -0.44
CA GLU A 21 -17.33 -10.98 -1.76
C GLU A 21 -16.57 -10.21 -2.84
N LEU A 22 -16.66 -10.64 -4.10
CA LEU A 22 -16.13 -9.86 -5.21
C LEU A 22 -16.99 -8.60 -5.45
N PRO A 23 -16.38 -7.47 -5.80
CA PRO A 23 -17.13 -6.24 -6.02
C PRO A 23 -17.96 -6.29 -7.31
N THR A 24 -19.14 -5.67 -7.30
CA THR A 24 -19.81 -5.26 -8.54
C THR A 24 -18.95 -4.21 -9.27
N LYS A 25 -19.30 -3.89 -10.53
CA LYS A 25 -18.59 -2.85 -11.28
C LYS A 25 -18.59 -1.49 -10.57
N GLU A 26 -19.75 -1.14 -10.00
CA GLU A 26 -19.94 0.12 -9.28
C GLU A 26 -19.10 0.15 -8.00
N LYS A 27 -19.18 -0.90 -7.18
CA LYS A 27 -18.41 -1.05 -5.93
C LYS A 27 -16.89 -1.10 -6.20
N LYS A 28 -16.48 -1.75 -7.31
CA LYS A 28 -15.08 -1.75 -7.74
C LYS A 28 -14.60 -0.34 -8.04
N LEU A 29 -15.36 0.42 -8.83
CA LEU A 29 -15.00 1.79 -9.19
C LEU A 29 -14.90 2.69 -7.96
N GLU A 30 -15.88 2.60 -7.05
CA GLU A 30 -15.87 3.35 -5.79
C GLU A 30 -14.66 3.00 -4.93
N PHE A 31 -14.36 1.72 -4.78
CA PHE A 31 -13.21 1.25 -3.99
C PHE A 31 -11.88 1.71 -4.60
N VAL A 32 -11.68 1.50 -5.91
CA VAL A 32 -10.47 1.93 -6.61
C VAL A 32 -10.28 3.45 -6.49
N ASN A 33 -11.33 4.23 -6.70
CA ASN A 33 -11.27 5.68 -6.52
C ASN A 33 -10.89 6.06 -5.09
N SER A 34 -11.48 5.41 -4.09
CA SER A 34 -11.18 5.68 -2.68
C SER A 34 -9.72 5.36 -2.36
N ILE A 35 -9.16 4.26 -2.86
CA ILE A 35 -7.74 3.93 -2.69
C ILE A 35 -6.87 4.97 -3.39
N THR A 36 -7.19 5.30 -4.65
CA THR A 36 -6.41 6.24 -5.46
C THR A 36 -6.32 7.63 -4.83
N MET A 37 -7.39 8.10 -4.19
CA MET A 37 -7.40 9.42 -3.52
C MET A 37 -6.59 9.46 -2.21
N HIS A 38 -6.11 8.33 -1.72
CA HIS A 38 -5.34 8.24 -0.47
C HIS A 38 -3.87 7.87 -0.65
N THR A 39 -3.34 7.85 -1.87
CA THR A 39 -1.96 7.43 -2.20
C THR A 39 -0.88 8.36 -1.64
N MET A 40 -1.16 9.68 -1.55
CA MET A 40 -0.21 10.66 -1.03
C MET A 40 0.03 10.49 0.47
N LEU A 41 1.30 10.59 0.87
CA LEU A 41 1.69 10.73 2.27
C LEU A 41 1.68 12.21 2.69
N ASN A 42 1.52 12.45 4.00
CA ASN A 42 1.81 13.76 4.54
C ASN A 42 3.29 14.10 4.28
N GLU A 43 3.57 15.29 3.77
CA GLU A 43 4.93 15.68 3.37
C GLU A 43 5.94 15.60 4.51
N GLN A 44 5.52 15.84 5.75
CA GLN A 44 6.39 15.72 6.91
C GLN A 44 6.90 14.29 7.15
N ILE A 45 6.21 13.26 6.65
CA ILE A 45 6.67 11.86 6.73
C ILE A 45 7.98 11.69 5.95
N SER A 46 8.22 12.47 4.91
CA SER A 46 9.49 12.45 4.17
C SER A 46 10.70 12.75 5.06
N ASN A 47 10.53 13.61 6.07
CA ASN A 47 11.58 13.92 7.04
C ASN A 47 11.87 12.74 7.98
N PHE A 48 10.89 11.88 8.22
CA PHE A 48 11.06 10.70 9.07
C PHE A 48 12.08 9.72 8.48
N TYR A 49 12.14 9.60 7.15
CA TYR A 49 13.14 8.77 6.48
C TYR A 49 14.57 9.22 6.76
N ARG A 50 14.80 10.52 6.92
CA ARG A 50 16.13 11.08 7.20
C ARG A 50 16.67 10.70 8.59
N GLY A 51 15.81 10.18 9.47
CA GLY A 51 16.20 9.65 10.78
C GLY A 51 16.77 8.23 10.74
N PHE A 52 16.58 7.51 9.63
CA PHE A 52 17.15 6.17 9.47
C PHE A 52 18.57 6.26 8.90
N LYS A 53 19.35 5.19 9.11
CA LYS A 53 20.60 5.02 8.38
C LYS A 53 20.31 4.63 6.93
N ASP A 54 21.16 5.05 6.03
CA ASP A 54 21.07 4.74 4.58
C ASP A 54 21.08 3.24 4.27
N ASN A 55 21.75 2.44 5.12
CA ASN A 55 21.80 0.98 5.02
C ASN A 55 20.76 0.27 5.92
N ALA A 56 19.75 0.97 6.43
CA ALA A 56 18.71 0.36 7.23
C ALA A 56 17.90 -0.66 6.41
N HIS A 57 17.53 -1.78 7.05
CA HIS A 57 16.72 -2.80 6.37
C HIS A 57 15.34 -2.22 5.98
N PRO A 58 14.89 -2.39 4.72
CA PRO A 58 13.63 -1.80 4.23
C PRO A 58 12.43 -2.12 5.11
N MET A 59 12.33 -3.34 5.65
CA MET A 59 11.23 -3.72 6.54
C MET A 59 11.23 -2.94 7.86
N ALA A 60 12.40 -2.61 8.39
CA ALA A 60 12.51 -1.78 9.59
C ALA A 60 12.01 -0.35 9.30
N ILE A 61 12.34 0.20 8.14
CA ILE A 61 11.85 1.49 7.67
C ILE A 61 10.32 1.44 7.52
N LEU A 62 9.79 0.43 6.83
CA LEU A 62 8.35 0.27 6.66
C LEU A 62 7.61 0.21 8.01
N CYS A 63 8.08 -0.62 8.94
CA CYS A 63 7.48 -0.71 10.28
C CYS A 63 7.48 0.65 11.00
N GLY A 64 8.61 1.37 10.97
CA GLY A 64 8.73 2.68 11.59
C GLY A 64 7.79 3.72 10.98
N VAL A 65 7.74 3.80 9.66
CA VAL A 65 6.89 4.76 8.93
C VAL A 65 5.42 4.45 9.11
N VAL A 66 5.01 3.17 9.00
CA VAL A 66 3.62 2.77 9.23
C VAL A 66 3.18 3.08 10.66
N GLY A 67 4.03 2.80 11.66
CA GLY A 67 3.75 3.19 13.05
C GLY A 67 3.61 4.71 13.24
N ALA A 68 4.46 5.49 12.57
CA ALA A 68 4.40 6.95 12.61
C ALA A 68 3.13 7.53 11.97
N MET A 69 2.48 6.81 11.04
CA MET A 69 1.25 7.30 10.39
C MET A 69 0.14 7.65 11.39
N ALA A 70 0.05 6.96 12.53
CA ALA A 70 -0.93 7.28 13.56
C ALA A 70 -0.80 8.72 14.09
N ALA A 71 0.42 9.28 14.06
CA ALA A 71 0.67 10.67 14.45
C ALA A 71 0.24 11.71 13.39
N PHE A 72 -0.10 11.28 12.17
CA PHE A 72 -0.48 12.16 11.07
C PHE A 72 -1.95 12.03 10.65
N TYR A 73 -2.60 10.92 11.02
CA TYR A 73 -3.96 10.58 10.58
C TYR A 73 -4.86 10.25 11.79
N HIS A 74 -5.06 11.24 12.66
CA HIS A 74 -5.82 11.11 13.91
C HIS A 74 -7.30 10.77 13.73
N ASP A 75 -7.86 11.06 12.55
CA ASP A 75 -9.24 10.81 12.16
C ASP A 75 -9.51 9.35 11.74
N SER A 76 -8.60 8.45 12.02
CA SER A 76 -8.72 7.03 11.66
C SER A 76 -8.01 6.11 12.66
N THR A 77 -8.07 6.46 13.94
CA THR A 77 -7.40 5.72 15.02
C THR A 77 -8.36 5.04 16.00
N ASP A 78 -9.64 5.39 16.01
CA ASP A 78 -10.63 4.71 16.85
C ASP A 78 -11.04 3.37 16.23
N ILE A 79 -10.53 2.29 16.83
CA ILE A 79 -10.83 0.91 16.39
C ILE A 79 -12.30 0.51 16.61
N ASN A 80 -13.04 1.20 17.47
CA ASN A 80 -14.46 0.92 17.72
C ASN A 80 -15.38 1.60 16.70
N ASN A 81 -14.89 2.64 16.03
CA ASN A 81 -15.61 3.33 14.97
C ASN A 81 -15.45 2.59 13.63
N ALA A 82 -16.54 2.11 13.04
CA ALA A 82 -16.50 1.35 11.80
C ALA A 82 -16.00 2.18 10.60
N ASP A 83 -16.34 3.46 10.53
CA ASP A 83 -15.93 4.35 9.46
C ASP A 83 -14.45 4.67 9.57
N GLU A 84 -13.94 4.88 10.78
CA GLU A 84 -12.50 5.09 11.00
C GLU A 84 -11.69 3.84 10.68
N ARG A 85 -12.15 2.65 11.07
CA ARG A 85 -11.50 1.38 10.66
C ARG A 85 -11.46 1.23 9.14
N LYS A 86 -12.56 1.57 8.45
CA LYS A 86 -12.63 1.51 6.99
C LYS A 86 -11.61 2.45 6.36
N ILE A 87 -11.59 3.71 6.78
CA ILE A 87 -10.65 4.69 6.20
C ILE A 87 -9.19 4.38 6.56
N ALA A 88 -8.92 3.85 7.75
CA ALA A 88 -7.60 3.39 8.13
C ALA A 88 -7.10 2.27 7.20
N SER A 89 -7.95 1.27 6.93
CA SER A 89 -7.64 0.18 6.01
C SER A 89 -7.37 0.68 4.59
N TYR A 90 -8.19 1.60 4.08
CA TYR A 90 -8.00 2.21 2.77
C TYR A 90 -6.68 2.99 2.69
N ARG A 91 -6.37 3.78 3.72
CA ARG A 91 -5.10 4.52 3.81
C ARG A 91 -3.89 3.59 3.85
N LEU A 92 -3.95 2.48 4.59
CA LEU A 92 -2.86 1.51 4.62
C LEU A 92 -2.63 0.88 3.25
N ILE A 93 -3.68 0.39 2.59
CA ILE A 93 -3.58 -0.17 1.24
C ILE A 93 -3.02 0.87 0.27
N ALA A 94 -3.57 2.08 0.28
CA ALA A 94 -3.21 3.14 -0.66
C ALA A 94 -1.77 3.65 -0.50
N LYS A 95 -1.30 3.77 0.75
CA LYS A 95 -0.02 4.40 1.07
C LYS A 95 1.16 3.44 1.10
N MET A 96 0.91 2.14 1.24
CA MET A 96 1.98 1.15 1.32
C MET A 96 2.93 1.19 0.12
N PRO A 97 2.47 1.28 -1.14
CA PRO A 97 3.36 1.44 -2.30
C PRO A 97 4.22 2.69 -2.22
N THR A 98 3.65 3.81 -1.79
CA THR A 98 4.37 5.08 -1.65
C THR A 98 5.44 4.97 -0.56
N ILE A 99 5.10 4.37 0.59
CA ILE A 99 6.06 4.15 1.70
C ILE A 99 7.21 3.25 1.23
N ALA A 100 6.90 2.15 0.56
CA ALA A 100 7.91 1.21 0.08
C ALA A 100 8.82 1.83 -1.00
N ALA A 101 8.25 2.57 -1.94
CA ALA A 101 9.01 3.27 -2.97
C ALA A 101 9.93 4.34 -2.36
N MET A 102 9.45 5.10 -1.39
CA MET A 102 10.27 6.09 -0.67
C MET A 102 11.41 5.42 0.10
N ALA A 103 11.15 4.28 0.76
CA ALA A 103 12.20 3.52 1.44
C ALA A 103 13.30 3.05 0.48
N TYR A 104 12.91 2.56 -0.69
CA TYR A 104 13.87 2.18 -1.73
C TYR A 104 14.66 3.39 -2.25
N LYS A 105 13.98 4.48 -2.62
CA LYS A 105 14.63 5.71 -3.09
C LYS A 105 15.61 6.28 -2.06
N PHE A 106 15.24 6.25 -0.79
CA PHE A 106 16.11 6.65 0.31
C PHE A 106 17.38 5.80 0.36
N SER A 107 17.25 4.46 0.28
CA SER A 107 18.39 3.54 0.38
C SER A 107 19.42 3.68 -0.76
N ILE A 108 18.98 4.16 -1.94
CA ILE A 108 19.86 4.37 -3.10
C ILE A 108 20.23 5.84 -3.30
N GLY A 109 19.86 6.73 -2.37
CA GLY A 109 20.20 8.14 -2.43
C GLY A 109 19.54 8.93 -3.57
N GLN A 110 18.37 8.47 -4.05
CA GLN A 110 17.58 9.14 -5.09
C GLN A 110 16.45 9.99 -4.51
N PRO A 111 16.00 11.03 -5.21
CA PRO A 111 14.86 11.84 -4.79
C PRO A 111 13.59 11.00 -4.78
N PHE A 112 12.68 11.32 -3.85
CA PHE A 112 11.37 10.71 -3.80
C PHE A 112 10.53 11.09 -5.03
N VAL A 113 9.77 10.11 -5.52
CA VAL A 113 8.80 10.31 -6.59
C VAL A 113 7.40 10.17 -5.99
N TYR A 114 6.57 11.16 -6.28
CA TYR A 114 5.20 11.19 -5.79
C TYR A 114 4.28 10.28 -6.60
N PRO A 115 3.20 9.77 -5.99
CA PRO A 115 2.22 8.96 -6.70
C PRO A 115 1.53 9.77 -7.81
N ASN A 116 1.22 9.10 -8.91
CA ASN A 116 0.45 9.62 -10.03
C ASN A 116 -0.91 8.91 -10.10
N ASN A 117 -1.97 9.61 -9.76
CA ASN A 117 -3.31 9.04 -9.68
C ASN A 117 -3.95 8.68 -11.04
N SER A 118 -3.28 8.98 -12.17
CA SER A 118 -3.70 8.51 -13.48
C SER A 118 -3.26 7.06 -13.78
N LEU A 119 -2.37 6.50 -12.97
CA LEU A 119 -1.84 5.15 -13.09
C LEU A 119 -2.62 4.18 -12.19
N ASN A 120 -2.67 2.91 -12.60
CA ASN A 120 -3.19 1.87 -11.71
C ASN A 120 -2.22 1.58 -10.55
N TYR A 121 -2.62 0.72 -9.63
CA TYR A 121 -1.88 0.45 -8.39
C TYR A 121 -0.45 -0.04 -8.65
N SER A 122 -0.28 -1.03 -9.50
CA SER A 122 1.01 -1.63 -9.83
C SER A 122 1.87 -0.71 -10.70
N GLU A 123 1.27 -0.04 -11.68
CA GLU A 123 1.94 0.98 -12.50
C GLU A 123 2.47 2.12 -11.65
N ASN A 124 1.66 2.60 -10.70
CA ASN A 124 2.03 3.70 -9.83
C ASN A 124 3.22 3.33 -8.93
N PHE A 125 3.23 2.10 -8.39
CA PHE A 125 4.38 1.61 -7.63
C PHE A 125 5.66 1.57 -8.49
N LEU A 126 5.59 0.99 -9.70
CA LEU A 126 6.75 0.94 -10.62
C LEU A 126 7.24 2.35 -10.97
N ASN A 127 6.30 3.27 -11.23
CA ASN A 127 6.64 4.66 -11.49
C ASN A 127 7.42 5.29 -10.32
N MET A 128 6.91 5.15 -9.10
CA MET A 128 7.56 5.72 -7.92
C MET A 128 8.94 5.09 -7.63
N VAL A 129 9.11 3.81 -7.91
CA VAL A 129 10.38 3.09 -7.68
C VAL A 129 11.43 3.43 -8.73
N PHE A 130 11.06 3.45 -10.00
CA PHE A 130 12.04 3.47 -11.09
C PHE A 130 12.19 4.82 -11.79
N SER A 131 11.18 5.70 -11.75
CA SER A 131 11.36 7.00 -12.39
C SER A 131 12.34 7.90 -11.65
N VAL A 132 13.00 8.75 -12.42
CA VAL A 132 13.92 9.79 -11.92
C VAL A 132 13.54 11.12 -12.56
N PRO A 133 13.76 12.27 -11.89
CA PRO A 133 13.36 13.57 -12.45
C PRO A 133 14.07 13.94 -13.75
N ALA A 134 15.23 13.32 -14.01
CA ALA A 134 16.08 13.65 -15.17
C ALA A 134 15.60 13.01 -16.48
N GLU A 135 14.78 11.95 -16.41
CA GLU A 135 14.40 11.15 -17.57
C GLU A 135 12.91 10.78 -17.51
N LYS A 136 12.31 10.67 -18.70
CA LYS A 136 10.96 10.12 -18.80
C LYS A 136 10.99 8.62 -18.58
N TYR A 137 10.30 8.15 -17.55
CA TYR A 137 10.11 6.72 -17.32
C TYR A 137 8.87 6.21 -18.08
N GLU A 138 9.05 5.18 -18.87
CA GLU A 138 7.96 4.48 -19.56
C GLU A 138 7.68 3.15 -18.87
N ILE A 139 6.47 3.02 -18.33
CA ILE A 139 6.06 1.83 -17.60
C ILE A 139 5.90 0.67 -18.60
N ASN A 140 6.62 -0.42 -18.35
CA ASN A 140 6.43 -1.64 -19.12
C ASN A 140 5.15 -2.36 -18.64
N PRO A 141 4.13 -2.54 -19.50
CA PRO A 141 2.86 -3.14 -19.11
C PRO A 141 3.00 -4.60 -18.67
N ILE A 142 4.01 -5.32 -19.19
CA ILE A 142 4.29 -6.70 -18.77
C ILE A 142 4.75 -6.73 -17.31
N PHE A 143 5.60 -5.79 -16.90
CA PHE A 143 6.06 -5.70 -15.51
C PHE A 143 4.94 -5.26 -14.57
N ALA A 144 4.08 -4.35 -15.00
CA ALA A 144 2.92 -3.92 -14.22
C ALA A 144 1.94 -5.09 -13.98
N ASP A 145 1.63 -5.86 -15.02
CA ASP A 145 0.77 -7.05 -14.92
C ASP A 145 1.42 -8.14 -14.05
N ALA A 146 2.72 -8.39 -14.22
CA ALA A 146 3.43 -9.37 -13.40
C ALA A 146 3.46 -8.97 -11.91
N LEU A 147 3.68 -7.69 -11.62
CA LEU A 147 3.63 -7.17 -10.25
C LEU A 147 2.22 -7.30 -9.64
N ASP A 148 1.18 -6.98 -10.39
CA ASP A 148 -0.20 -7.11 -9.92
C ASP A 148 -0.51 -8.57 -9.53
N LYS A 149 -0.09 -9.52 -10.35
CA LYS A 149 -0.21 -10.97 -10.08
C LYS A 149 0.59 -11.40 -8.86
N ILE A 150 1.81 -10.89 -8.70
CA ILE A 150 2.63 -11.15 -7.50
C ILE A 150 1.92 -10.65 -6.25
N LEU A 151 1.36 -9.45 -6.28
CA LEU A 151 0.61 -8.89 -5.16
C LEU A 151 -0.64 -9.72 -4.82
N ILE A 152 -1.37 -10.19 -5.84
CA ILE A 152 -2.52 -11.09 -5.65
C ILE A 152 -2.08 -12.39 -4.97
N LEU A 153 -1.01 -13.02 -5.45
CA LEU A 153 -0.52 -14.29 -4.93
C LEU A 153 0.02 -14.18 -3.49
N HIS A 154 0.44 -12.98 -3.08
CA HIS A 154 0.92 -12.71 -1.72
C HIS A 154 -0.12 -12.08 -0.80
N ALA A 155 -1.31 -11.73 -1.31
CA ALA A 155 -2.36 -11.09 -0.53
C ALA A 155 -2.91 -11.99 0.57
N ASP A 156 -3.00 -13.30 0.31
CA ASP A 156 -3.37 -14.31 1.29
C ASP A 156 -2.62 -15.62 1.02
N HIS A 157 -1.87 -16.07 2.02
CA HIS A 157 -1.04 -17.27 2.00
C HIS A 157 -1.42 -18.21 3.15
N GLU A 158 -2.70 -18.49 3.31
CA GLU A 158 -3.24 -19.10 4.51
C GLU A 158 -3.06 -18.17 5.73
N GLN A 159 -3.26 -18.67 6.93
CA GLN A 159 -3.12 -17.86 8.13
C GLN A 159 -1.64 -17.73 8.51
N ASN A 160 -0.94 -16.75 7.92
CA ASN A 160 0.46 -16.49 8.24
C ASN A 160 0.66 -15.95 9.68
N ALA A 161 1.91 -15.94 10.14
CA ALA A 161 2.26 -15.51 11.50
C ALA A 161 1.83 -14.06 11.79
N SER A 162 1.93 -13.16 10.82
CA SER A 162 1.50 -11.76 10.96
C SER A 162 -0.01 -11.64 11.15
N THR A 163 -0.79 -12.34 10.35
CA THR A 163 -2.26 -12.39 10.47
C THR A 163 -2.67 -12.97 11.83
N SER A 164 -2.06 -14.07 12.25
CA SER A 164 -2.31 -14.69 13.56
C SER A 164 -1.98 -13.75 14.72
N THR A 165 -0.85 -13.05 14.64
CA THR A 165 -0.43 -12.09 15.65
C THR A 165 -1.40 -10.91 15.76
N VAL A 166 -1.80 -10.32 14.64
CA VAL A 166 -2.77 -9.22 14.64
C VAL A 166 -4.13 -9.65 15.18
N ARG A 167 -4.60 -10.85 14.82
CA ARG A 167 -5.85 -11.39 15.37
C ARG A 167 -5.77 -11.64 16.87
N LEU A 168 -4.65 -12.16 17.34
CA LEU A 168 -4.45 -12.39 18.77
C LEU A 168 -4.41 -11.07 19.55
N ALA A 169 -3.63 -10.10 19.08
CA ALA A 169 -3.55 -8.77 19.68
C ALA A 169 -4.92 -8.07 19.67
N GLY A 170 -5.62 -8.08 18.53
CA GLY A 170 -6.96 -7.49 18.41
C GLY A 170 -8.01 -8.18 19.29
N SER A 171 -7.89 -9.48 19.54
CA SER A 171 -8.79 -10.21 20.44
C SER A 171 -8.59 -9.86 21.92
N SER A 172 -7.46 -9.30 22.28
CA SER A 172 -7.17 -8.85 23.66
C SER A 172 -7.82 -7.50 24.01
N GLY A 173 -8.41 -6.81 23.05
CA GLY A 173 -8.97 -5.47 23.22
C GLY A 173 -7.91 -4.38 23.44
N ALA A 174 -6.66 -4.67 23.09
CA ALA A 174 -5.53 -3.74 23.24
C ALA A 174 -5.37 -2.86 21.98
#